data_16b47ce70ee46f31af15f1d4f4f3ee47
#
_entry.id   16b47ce70ee46f31af15f1d4f4f3ee47
#
_cell.length_a   1.000
_cell.length_b   1.000
_cell.length_c   1.000
_cell.angle_alpha   90.00
_cell.angle_beta   90.00
_cell.angle_gamma   90.00
#
_symmetry.space_group_name_H-M   'P 1'
#
loop_
_entity.id
_entity.type
_entity.pdbx_description
1 polymer ?
#
loop_
_entity_poly.entity_id
_entity_poly.type
_entity_poly.pdbx_seq_one_letter_code
_entity_poly.pdbx_strand_id
1 'polypeptide(L)'
;MTTQTDPNYSMKFNPIALGHFTLIHGMALFAFFPFAFSWSAVAVMFVLYWVTASLGICLGYHRFLTHRGFTAPKWIAYTIVFFGTLACQNGPIKWVGQHRMHHAGSDTVDDPHSAEKGFWWSHITWMLFTHSKFDDKKTLNDYTKDFSNDKYYQFLDKYFIHIQVAFGLILLAIGGLPWVIWGIFVRLAVVYHSTWFVNSAAHTFGYVTFPLKDDLATNCWWVGLLAWGEGWHNNHHAFPKSARHGLRPWEIDMTWWALCFLEKLGLAKDIKVAQLIPNPAHEKENASTEPAFIGKMVTQAAA
;
A
#
# COMPACT_ATOMS: atom_id res chain seq x y z
N MET A 1 -26.89 -1.58 14.16
CA MET A 1 -26.21 -1.07 12.95
C MET A 1 -26.57 -2.03 11.82
N THR A 2 -27.44 -1.60 10.93
CA THR A 2 -27.84 -2.39 9.76
C THR A 2 -26.75 -2.24 8.73
N THR A 3 -25.96 -3.30 8.50
CA THR A 3 -25.04 -3.39 7.37
C THR A 3 -25.89 -3.31 6.10
N GLN A 4 -25.90 -2.14 5.44
CA GLN A 4 -26.42 -2.04 4.08
C GLN A 4 -25.48 -2.83 3.17
N THR A 5 -25.80 -4.09 2.96
CA THR A 5 -25.23 -4.87 1.86
C THR A 5 -25.95 -4.40 0.61
N ASP A 6 -25.22 -3.88 -0.37
CA ASP A 6 -25.80 -3.60 -1.69
C ASP A 6 -26.41 -4.94 -2.21
N PRO A 7 -27.72 -5.01 -2.47
CA PRO A 7 -28.39 -6.24 -2.88
C PRO A 7 -27.87 -6.81 -4.21
N ASN A 8 -27.12 -6.02 -4.97
CA ASN A 8 -26.56 -6.42 -6.27
C ASN A 8 -25.25 -7.17 -6.17
N TYR A 9 -24.62 -7.26 -4.99
CA TYR A 9 -23.30 -7.88 -4.84
C TYR A 9 -23.30 -9.03 -3.83
N SER A 10 -22.67 -10.13 -4.20
CA SER A 10 -22.51 -11.29 -3.33
C SER A 10 -21.10 -11.38 -2.76
N MET A 11 -20.98 -11.75 -1.51
CA MET A 11 -19.74 -12.13 -0.86
C MET A 11 -19.74 -13.63 -0.58
N LYS A 12 -18.63 -14.32 -0.88
CA LYS A 12 -18.44 -15.74 -0.59
C LYS A 12 -17.17 -15.91 0.24
N PHE A 13 -17.27 -16.67 1.33
CA PHE A 13 -16.11 -17.01 2.14
C PHE A 13 -15.03 -17.69 1.29
N ASN A 14 -13.76 -17.28 1.48
CA ASN A 14 -12.61 -17.78 0.74
C ASN A 14 -11.67 -18.58 1.66
N PRO A 15 -11.82 -19.92 1.71
CA PRO A 15 -10.99 -20.77 2.56
C PRO A 15 -9.52 -20.79 2.12
N ILE A 16 -9.24 -20.49 0.84
CA ILE A 16 -7.84 -20.40 0.34
C ILE A 16 -7.14 -19.20 0.96
N ALA A 17 -7.82 -18.05 1.04
CA ALA A 17 -7.27 -16.86 1.71
C ALA A 17 -7.04 -17.13 3.21
N LEU A 18 -7.98 -17.73 3.90
CA LEU A 18 -7.80 -18.14 5.30
C LEU A 18 -6.60 -19.07 5.45
N GLY A 19 -6.50 -20.11 4.62
CA GLY A 19 -5.39 -21.06 4.64
C GLY A 19 -4.05 -20.39 4.39
N HIS A 20 -3.99 -19.45 3.44
CA HIS A 20 -2.80 -18.66 3.14
C HIS A 20 -2.35 -17.82 4.34
N PHE A 21 -3.25 -17.04 4.94
CA PHE A 21 -2.90 -16.21 6.10
C PHE A 21 -2.53 -17.07 7.32
N THR A 22 -3.26 -18.16 7.57
CA THR A 22 -2.91 -19.09 8.64
C THR A 22 -1.51 -19.70 8.43
N LEU A 23 -1.17 -20.11 7.21
CA LEU A 23 0.15 -20.64 6.88
C LEU A 23 1.25 -19.60 7.14
N ILE A 24 1.09 -18.36 6.63
CA ILE A 24 2.10 -17.31 6.78
C ILE A 24 2.35 -17.02 8.26
N HIS A 25 1.30 -16.79 9.04
CA HIS A 25 1.44 -16.46 10.46
C HIS A 25 1.91 -17.67 11.29
N GLY A 26 1.40 -18.87 11.02
CA GLY A 26 1.83 -20.08 11.71
C GLY A 26 3.30 -20.39 11.48
N MET A 27 3.78 -20.27 10.22
CA MET A 27 5.19 -20.47 9.91
C MET A 27 6.08 -19.34 10.47
N ALA A 28 5.59 -18.12 10.58
CA ALA A 28 6.33 -17.02 11.21
C ALA A 28 6.61 -17.28 12.69
N LEU A 29 5.75 -18.02 13.41
CA LEU A 29 5.97 -18.39 14.81
C LEU A 29 7.22 -19.25 15.01
N PHE A 30 7.68 -19.96 13.98
CA PHE A 30 8.96 -20.71 14.09
C PHE A 30 10.18 -19.82 14.30
N ALA A 31 10.08 -18.50 14.03
CA ALA A 31 11.15 -17.55 14.35
C ALA A 31 11.52 -17.50 15.84
N PHE A 32 10.62 -17.91 16.73
CA PHE A 32 10.87 -18.00 18.18
C PHE A 32 11.70 -19.22 18.59
N PHE A 33 12.00 -20.14 17.68
CA PHE A 33 12.81 -21.32 17.99
C PHE A 33 14.28 -21.11 17.61
N PRO A 34 15.24 -21.60 18.41
CA PRO A 34 16.67 -21.40 18.18
C PRO A 34 17.18 -21.85 16.81
N PHE A 35 16.63 -22.93 16.26
CA PHE A 35 17.03 -23.46 14.94
C PHE A 35 16.72 -22.51 13.77
N ALA A 36 15.75 -21.62 13.96
CA ALA A 36 15.31 -20.65 12.96
C ALA A 36 16.03 -19.29 13.08
N PHE A 37 16.81 -19.08 14.13
CA PHE A 37 17.46 -17.81 14.39
C PHE A 37 18.86 -17.74 13.77
N SER A 38 19.12 -16.66 13.04
CA SER A 38 20.45 -16.17 12.72
C SER A 38 20.41 -14.66 12.47
N TRP A 39 21.46 -13.94 12.84
CA TRP A 39 21.54 -12.49 12.58
C TRP A 39 21.45 -12.14 11.09
N SER A 40 22.02 -13.00 10.22
CA SER A 40 21.90 -12.82 8.77
C SER A 40 20.48 -12.97 8.29
N ALA A 41 19.68 -13.90 8.85
CA ALA A 41 18.28 -14.07 8.52
C ALA A 41 17.44 -12.85 8.96
N VAL A 42 17.69 -12.31 10.14
CA VAL A 42 17.06 -11.08 10.62
C VAL A 42 17.41 -9.89 9.71
N ALA A 43 18.68 -9.74 9.35
CA ALA A 43 19.11 -8.69 8.42
C ALA A 43 18.42 -8.82 7.05
N VAL A 44 18.34 -10.03 6.50
CA VAL A 44 17.62 -10.33 5.25
C VAL A 44 16.13 -9.95 5.37
N MET A 45 15.48 -10.27 6.48
CA MET A 45 14.10 -9.89 6.73
C MET A 45 13.92 -8.36 6.64
N PHE A 46 14.75 -7.57 7.32
CA PHE A 46 14.65 -6.11 7.29
C PHE A 46 14.92 -5.51 5.91
N VAL A 47 15.95 -6.01 5.21
CA VAL A 47 16.25 -5.57 3.83
C VAL A 47 15.09 -5.89 2.90
N LEU A 48 14.57 -7.11 2.95
CA LEU A 48 13.46 -7.53 2.11
C LEU A 48 12.15 -6.85 2.50
N TYR A 49 11.94 -6.53 3.79
CA TYR A 49 10.81 -5.71 4.23
C TYR A 49 10.86 -4.33 3.57
N TRP A 50 11.99 -3.65 3.63
CA TRP A 50 12.16 -2.36 2.95
C TRP A 50 11.95 -2.48 1.44
N VAL A 51 12.59 -3.45 0.78
CA VAL A 51 12.48 -3.64 -0.68
C VAL A 51 11.04 -3.92 -1.09
N THR A 52 10.34 -4.82 -0.41
CA THR A 52 9.01 -5.26 -0.86
C THR A 52 7.89 -4.34 -0.40
N ALA A 53 7.96 -3.77 0.80
CA ALA A 53 6.97 -2.83 1.30
C ALA A 53 7.21 -1.42 0.74
N SER A 54 8.40 -0.81 0.99
CA SER A 54 8.67 0.57 0.56
C SER A 54 8.83 0.69 -0.95
N LEU A 55 9.81 -0.02 -1.55
CA LEU A 55 10.06 0.11 -2.99
C LEU A 55 9.01 -0.63 -3.83
N GLY A 56 8.46 -1.73 -3.32
CA GLY A 56 7.49 -2.54 -4.04
C GLY A 56 6.07 -2.01 -3.92
N ILE A 57 5.46 -2.11 -2.74
CA ILE A 57 4.06 -1.70 -2.53
C ILE A 57 3.94 -0.18 -2.58
N CYS A 58 4.65 0.54 -1.71
CA CYS A 58 4.45 1.99 -1.58
C CYS A 58 4.91 2.74 -2.84
N LEU A 59 6.10 2.47 -3.36
CA LEU A 59 6.60 3.18 -4.55
C LEU A 59 6.04 2.61 -5.84
N GLY A 60 6.12 1.26 -6.04
CA GLY A 60 5.78 0.60 -7.29
C GLY A 60 4.27 0.46 -7.53
N TYR A 61 3.55 -0.18 -6.62
CA TYR A 61 2.11 -0.40 -6.81
C TYR A 61 1.31 0.86 -6.53
N HIS A 62 1.62 1.56 -5.44
CA HIS A 62 0.81 2.67 -4.97
C HIS A 62 1.13 3.98 -5.70
N ARG A 63 2.31 4.57 -5.49
CA ARG A 63 2.63 5.91 -6.04
C ARG A 63 2.86 5.91 -7.54
N PHE A 64 3.42 4.82 -8.11
CA PHE A 64 3.69 4.72 -9.55
C PHE A 64 2.49 4.20 -10.33
N LEU A 65 2.05 2.94 -10.13
CA LEU A 65 0.97 2.35 -10.93
C LEU A 65 -0.40 2.94 -10.61
N THR A 66 -0.76 3.05 -9.33
CA THR A 66 -2.09 3.52 -8.95
C THR A 66 -2.27 4.99 -9.26
N HIS A 67 -1.38 5.84 -8.72
CA HIS A 67 -1.60 7.29 -8.70
C HIS A 67 -0.81 8.06 -9.76
N ARG A 68 0.14 7.40 -10.45
CA ARG A 68 0.96 8.05 -11.48
C ARG A 68 1.60 9.34 -10.97
N GLY A 69 2.15 9.26 -9.76
CA GLY A 69 2.79 10.38 -9.07
C GLY A 69 4.12 10.80 -9.70
N PHE A 70 4.72 9.95 -10.52
CA PHE A 70 5.97 10.19 -11.23
C PHE A 70 6.08 9.30 -12.47
N THR A 71 7.07 9.57 -13.32
CA THR A 71 7.44 8.73 -14.47
C THR A 71 8.82 8.10 -14.24
N ALA A 72 9.06 6.93 -14.85
CA ALA A 72 10.34 6.23 -14.76
C ALA A 72 10.62 5.43 -16.04
N PRO A 73 11.92 5.16 -16.36
CA PRO A 73 12.28 4.23 -17.43
C PRO A 73 11.62 2.86 -17.21
N LYS A 74 11.27 2.19 -18.30
CA LYS A 74 10.50 0.94 -18.27
C LYS A 74 11.15 -0.15 -17.38
N TRP A 75 12.46 -0.27 -17.40
CA TRP A 75 13.17 -1.24 -16.58
C TRP A 75 13.08 -0.94 -15.07
N ILE A 76 13.13 0.35 -14.67
CA ILE A 76 12.88 0.76 -13.27
C ILE A 76 11.43 0.44 -12.87
N ALA A 77 10.46 0.83 -13.73
CA ALA A 77 9.05 0.54 -13.49
C ALA A 77 8.82 -0.96 -13.28
N TYR A 78 9.39 -1.81 -14.13
CA TYR A 78 9.31 -3.26 -14.01
C TYR A 78 9.96 -3.78 -12.72
N THR A 79 11.11 -3.23 -12.33
CA THR A 79 11.83 -3.64 -11.12
C THR A 79 11.03 -3.33 -9.85
N ILE A 80 10.54 -2.09 -9.70
CA ILE A 80 9.79 -1.70 -8.50
C ILE A 80 8.45 -2.45 -8.42
N VAL A 81 7.79 -2.70 -9.54
CA VAL A 81 6.56 -3.50 -9.58
C VAL A 81 6.84 -4.98 -9.26
N PHE A 82 7.96 -5.54 -9.72
CA PHE A 82 8.40 -6.89 -9.31
C PHE A 82 8.62 -6.98 -7.79
N PHE A 83 9.23 -5.97 -7.18
CA PHE A 83 9.37 -5.93 -5.72
C PHE A 83 8.03 -5.92 -5.00
N GLY A 84 7.01 -5.23 -5.54
CA GLY A 84 5.64 -5.26 -5.03
C GLY A 84 5.02 -6.67 -5.13
N THR A 85 5.29 -7.39 -6.21
CA THR A 85 4.85 -8.78 -6.38
C THR A 85 5.40 -9.70 -5.28
N LEU A 86 6.64 -9.47 -4.83
CA LEU A 86 7.25 -10.21 -3.74
C LEU A 86 6.63 -9.91 -2.36
N ALA A 87 5.80 -8.89 -2.21
CA ALA A 87 4.99 -8.66 -1.01
C ALA A 87 3.81 -9.63 -0.89
N CYS A 88 3.51 -10.40 -1.94
CA CYS A 88 2.48 -11.44 -1.98
C CYS A 88 1.05 -10.96 -1.60
N GLN A 89 0.72 -9.70 -1.97
CA GLN A 89 -0.59 -9.07 -1.73
C GLN A 89 -1.45 -9.05 -3.01
N ASN A 90 -1.50 -10.13 -3.75
CA ASN A 90 -1.96 -10.25 -5.13
C ASN A 90 -0.96 -9.67 -6.15
N GLY A 91 -1.28 -9.83 -7.45
CA GLY A 91 -0.52 -9.19 -8.52
C GLY A 91 -0.90 -7.73 -8.73
N PRO A 92 -0.15 -7.02 -9.60
CA PRO A 92 -0.31 -5.57 -9.77
C PRO A 92 -1.68 -5.15 -10.31
N ILE A 93 -2.30 -5.96 -11.17
CA ILE A 93 -3.60 -5.62 -11.77
C ILE A 93 -4.70 -5.67 -10.71
N LYS A 94 -4.74 -6.75 -9.93
CA LYS A 94 -5.74 -6.89 -8.89
C LYS A 94 -5.55 -5.87 -7.77
N TRP A 95 -4.33 -5.73 -7.26
CA TRP A 95 -4.03 -4.80 -6.16
C TRP A 95 -4.37 -3.35 -6.54
N VAL A 96 -3.88 -2.88 -7.68
CA VAL A 96 -4.12 -1.50 -8.15
C VAL A 96 -5.60 -1.28 -8.49
N GLY A 97 -6.26 -2.27 -9.10
CA GLY A 97 -7.69 -2.19 -9.40
C GLY A 97 -8.53 -2.00 -8.14
N GLN A 98 -8.31 -2.82 -7.12
CA GLN A 98 -9.01 -2.70 -5.83
C GLN A 98 -8.69 -1.37 -5.13
N HIS A 99 -7.45 -0.92 -5.16
CA HIS A 99 -7.05 0.34 -4.52
C HIS A 99 -7.64 1.58 -5.24
N ARG A 100 -7.74 1.54 -6.57
CA ARG A 100 -8.44 2.60 -7.31
C ARG A 100 -9.95 2.60 -7.05
N MET A 101 -10.57 1.44 -6.81
CA MET A 101 -11.96 1.36 -6.37
C MET A 101 -12.14 1.96 -4.97
N HIS A 102 -11.19 1.70 -4.05
CA HIS A 102 -11.17 2.33 -2.73
C HIS A 102 -11.15 3.86 -2.86
N HIS A 103 -10.23 4.45 -3.62
CA HIS A 103 -10.20 5.90 -3.83
C HIS A 103 -11.43 6.49 -4.52
N ALA A 104 -12.11 5.70 -5.35
CA ALA A 104 -13.34 6.15 -6.02
C ALA A 104 -14.55 6.19 -5.06
N GLY A 105 -14.52 5.45 -3.98
CA GLY A 105 -15.63 5.35 -3.03
C GLY A 105 -15.16 5.11 -1.60
N SER A 106 -14.08 5.79 -1.18
CA SER A 106 -13.48 5.60 0.16
C SER A 106 -14.54 5.65 1.26
N ASP A 107 -14.44 4.69 2.15
CA ASP A 107 -15.32 4.48 3.31
C ASP A 107 -16.83 4.35 3.02
N THR A 108 -17.22 4.23 1.75
CA THR A 108 -18.61 3.97 1.36
C THR A 108 -18.90 2.46 1.18
N VAL A 109 -20.12 2.13 0.72
CA VAL A 109 -20.49 0.74 0.34
C VAL A 109 -19.69 0.22 -0.87
N ASP A 110 -19.12 1.13 -1.65
CA ASP A 110 -18.32 0.85 -2.84
C ASP A 110 -16.84 0.67 -2.54
N ASP A 111 -16.44 0.77 -1.28
CA ASP A 111 -15.08 0.49 -0.81
C ASP A 111 -14.94 -1.00 -0.41
N PRO A 112 -13.97 -1.74 -0.98
CA PRO A 112 -13.75 -3.13 -0.60
C PRO A 112 -13.42 -3.31 0.88
N HIS A 113 -12.74 -2.36 1.49
CA HIS A 113 -12.28 -2.43 2.88
C HIS A 113 -12.72 -1.25 3.75
N SER A 114 -13.88 -0.66 3.47
CA SER A 114 -14.44 0.46 4.22
C SER A 114 -14.31 0.32 5.73
N ALA A 115 -13.72 1.32 6.37
CA ALA A 115 -13.54 1.37 7.83
C ALA A 115 -14.88 1.63 8.57
N GLU A 116 -15.93 2.11 7.90
CA GLU A 116 -17.30 2.18 8.41
C GLU A 116 -17.82 0.80 8.88
N LYS A 117 -17.33 -0.29 8.29
CA LYS A 117 -17.65 -1.67 8.71
C LYS A 117 -16.87 -2.12 9.94
N GLY A 118 -15.99 -1.26 10.46
CA GLY A 118 -15.18 -1.49 11.65
C GLY A 118 -13.73 -1.86 11.37
N PHE A 119 -12.88 -1.65 12.40
CA PHE A 119 -11.43 -1.84 12.35
C PHE A 119 -11.00 -3.21 11.82
N TRP A 120 -11.55 -4.31 12.35
CA TRP A 120 -11.15 -5.66 11.95
C TRP A 120 -11.61 -6.02 10.55
N TRP A 121 -12.74 -5.44 10.10
CA TRP A 121 -13.15 -5.58 8.71
C TRP A 121 -12.10 -4.98 7.78
N SER A 122 -11.77 -3.71 7.93
CA SER A 122 -10.81 -3.02 7.07
C SER A 122 -9.39 -3.57 7.22
N HIS A 123 -9.03 -4.11 8.41
CA HIS A 123 -7.71 -4.67 8.64
C HIS A 123 -7.48 -5.98 7.88
N ILE A 124 -8.34 -6.98 8.06
CA ILE A 124 -8.12 -8.33 7.53
C ILE A 124 -9.37 -9.03 7.02
N THR A 125 -10.53 -8.82 7.66
CA THR A 125 -11.70 -9.68 7.44
C THR A 125 -12.22 -9.62 6.02
N TRP A 126 -12.19 -8.45 5.37
CA TRP A 126 -12.64 -8.28 3.99
C TRP A 126 -11.91 -9.21 2.99
N MET A 127 -10.65 -9.53 3.23
CA MET A 127 -9.85 -10.42 2.37
C MET A 127 -10.20 -11.90 2.52
N LEU A 128 -10.92 -12.27 3.58
CA LEU A 128 -11.44 -13.63 3.78
C LEU A 128 -12.68 -13.91 2.93
N PHE A 129 -13.13 -12.95 2.13
CA PHE A 129 -14.26 -13.09 1.24
C PHE A 129 -13.89 -12.71 -0.18
N THR A 130 -14.41 -13.47 -1.15
CA THR A 130 -14.43 -13.09 -2.56
C THR A 130 -15.69 -12.27 -2.81
N HIS A 131 -15.54 -11.09 -3.39
CA HIS A 131 -16.64 -10.17 -3.64
C HIS A 131 -16.91 -10.06 -5.14
N SER A 132 -18.18 -10.23 -5.54
CA SER A 132 -18.56 -10.28 -6.96
C SER A 132 -18.26 -8.99 -7.74
N LYS A 133 -18.14 -7.83 -7.07
CA LYS A 133 -17.74 -6.54 -7.68
C LYS A 133 -16.22 -6.35 -7.68
N PHE A 134 -15.60 -6.46 -6.51
CA PHE A 134 -14.19 -6.06 -6.31
C PHE A 134 -13.19 -7.11 -6.82
N ASP A 135 -13.65 -8.34 -7.05
CA ASP A 135 -12.85 -9.43 -7.63
C ASP A 135 -13.25 -9.74 -9.07
N ASP A 136 -14.21 -8.99 -9.64
CA ASP A 136 -14.60 -9.17 -11.04
C ASP A 136 -13.50 -8.74 -11.99
N LYS A 137 -13.09 -9.66 -12.86
CA LYS A 137 -11.96 -9.45 -13.77
C LYS A 137 -12.19 -8.28 -14.75
N LYS A 138 -13.43 -8.09 -15.22
CA LYS A 138 -13.76 -6.99 -16.13
C LYS A 138 -13.64 -5.66 -15.38
N THR A 139 -14.23 -5.56 -14.19
CA THR A 139 -14.15 -4.38 -13.33
C THR A 139 -12.70 -4.03 -13.01
N LEU A 140 -11.88 -5.00 -12.61
CA LEU A 140 -10.46 -4.79 -12.36
C LEU A 140 -9.72 -4.25 -13.60
N ASN A 141 -9.97 -4.83 -14.77
CA ASN A 141 -9.39 -4.36 -16.02
C ASN A 141 -9.86 -2.94 -16.40
N ASP A 142 -11.11 -2.59 -16.16
CA ASP A 142 -11.63 -1.23 -16.40
C ASP A 142 -10.90 -0.19 -15.54
N TYR A 143 -10.61 -0.51 -14.27
CA TYR A 143 -9.83 0.36 -13.38
C TYR A 143 -8.33 0.39 -13.70
N THR A 144 -7.81 -0.57 -14.46
CA THR A 144 -6.36 -0.70 -14.76
C THR A 144 -6.03 -0.71 -16.25
N LYS A 145 -6.97 -0.30 -17.12
CA LYS A 145 -6.84 -0.32 -18.60
C LYS A 145 -5.60 0.39 -19.14
N ASP A 146 -5.02 1.29 -18.38
CA ASP A 146 -3.81 2.05 -18.71
C ASP A 146 -2.52 1.20 -18.72
N PHE A 147 -2.52 0.06 -17.99
CA PHE A 147 -1.34 -0.83 -17.92
C PHE A 147 -1.68 -2.34 -17.94
N SER A 148 -2.95 -2.73 -17.75
CA SER A 148 -3.34 -4.15 -17.69
C SER A 148 -3.08 -4.92 -18.97
N ASN A 149 -2.85 -4.25 -20.10
CA ASN A 149 -2.46 -4.88 -21.37
C ASN A 149 -0.95 -5.20 -21.47
N ASP A 150 -0.12 -4.72 -20.54
CA ASP A 150 1.30 -5.04 -20.53
C ASP A 150 1.52 -6.50 -20.12
N LYS A 151 2.17 -7.29 -20.99
CA LYS A 151 2.40 -8.73 -20.79
C LYS A 151 3.23 -9.03 -19.54
N TYR A 152 4.13 -8.13 -19.15
CA TYR A 152 4.92 -8.30 -17.93
C TYR A 152 4.05 -8.17 -16.68
N TYR A 153 3.19 -7.18 -16.61
CA TYR A 153 2.27 -7.02 -15.49
C TYR A 153 1.23 -8.13 -15.42
N GLN A 154 0.75 -8.62 -16.58
CA GLN A 154 -0.11 -9.83 -16.66
C GLN A 154 0.62 -11.08 -16.14
N PHE A 155 1.90 -11.24 -16.47
CA PHE A 155 2.73 -12.33 -15.96
C PHE A 155 2.88 -12.24 -14.44
N LEU A 156 3.23 -11.08 -13.90
CA LEU A 156 3.33 -10.87 -12.46
C LEU A 156 1.99 -11.13 -11.76
N ASP A 157 0.88 -10.64 -12.31
CA ASP A 157 -0.46 -10.81 -11.74
C ASP A 157 -0.87 -12.29 -11.68
N LYS A 158 -0.57 -13.05 -12.74
CA LYS A 158 -0.90 -14.47 -12.81
C LYS A 158 -0.03 -15.36 -11.94
N TYR A 159 1.26 -15.03 -11.82
CA TYR A 159 2.25 -15.94 -11.23
C TYR A 159 2.83 -15.48 -9.90
N PHE A 160 2.25 -14.49 -9.21
CA PHE A 160 2.81 -13.92 -7.97
C PHE A 160 3.10 -14.97 -6.89
N ILE A 161 2.25 -15.99 -6.73
CA ILE A 161 2.49 -17.10 -5.79
C ILE A 161 3.69 -17.94 -6.23
N HIS A 162 3.79 -18.28 -7.52
CA HIS A 162 4.91 -19.09 -8.05
C HIS A 162 6.23 -18.33 -7.90
N ILE A 163 6.22 -17.03 -8.14
CA ILE A 163 7.38 -16.15 -7.96
C ILE A 163 7.80 -16.15 -6.47
N GLN A 164 6.84 -16.07 -5.55
CA GLN A 164 7.11 -16.13 -4.11
C GLN A 164 7.70 -17.48 -3.70
N VAL A 165 7.20 -18.60 -4.23
CA VAL A 165 7.76 -19.94 -3.96
C VAL A 165 9.17 -20.05 -4.53
N ALA A 166 9.41 -19.63 -5.76
CA ALA A 166 10.74 -19.64 -6.37
C ALA A 166 11.73 -18.78 -5.55
N PHE A 167 11.29 -17.62 -5.09
CA PHE A 167 12.09 -16.76 -4.23
C PHE A 167 12.41 -17.42 -2.89
N GLY A 168 11.45 -18.14 -2.29
CA GLY A 168 11.67 -18.95 -1.08
C GLY A 168 12.72 -20.06 -1.28
N LEU A 169 12.69 -20.74 -2.43
CA LEU A 169 13.71 -21.76 -2.78
C LEU A 169 15.11 -21.13 -2.94
N ILE A 170 15.21 -19.93 -3.50
CA ILE A 170 16.49 -19.19 -3.58
C ILE A 170 17.01 -18.88 -2.18
N LEU A 171 16.15 -18.37 -1.29
CA LEU A 171 16.55 -18.09 0.10
C LEU A 171 16.96 -19.36 0.84
N LEU A 172 16.26 -20.47 0.61
CA LEU A 172 16.62 -21.78 1.17
C LEU A 172 18.01 -22.23 0.70
N ALA A 173 18.32 -22.08 -0.58
CA ALA A 173 19.60 -22.48 -1.15
C ALA A 173 20.77 -21.62 -0.64
N ILE A 174 20.56 -20.33 -0.35
CA ILE A 174 21.60 -19.40 0.07
C ILE A 174 21.81 -19.43 1.60
N GLY A 175 20.74 -19.38 2.37
CA GLY A 175 20.80 -19.16 3.82
C GLY A 175 20.06 -20.21 4.65
N GLY A 176 19.60 -21.29 4.03
CA GLY A 176 18.92 -22.39 4.70
C GLY A 176 17.55 -21.99 5.26
N LEU A 177 17.04 -22.84 6.15
CA LEU A 177 15.73 -22.67 6.76
C LEU A 177 15.54 -21.33 7.52
N PRO A 178 16.54 -20.79 8.25
CA PRO A 178 16.41 -19.48 8.89
C PRO A 178 16.06 -18.37 7.91
N TRP A 179 16.69 -18.33 6.73
CA TRP A 179 16.39 -17.30 5.72
C TRP A 179 14.99 -17.44 5.13
N VAL A 180 14.47 -18.66 5.03
CA VAL A 180 13.06 -18.88 4.61
C VAL A 180 12.10 -18.40 5.68
N ILE A 181 12.31 -18.76 6.94
CA ILE A 181 11.42 -18.37 8.03
C ILE A 181 11.39 -16.85 8.17
N TRP A 182 12.52 -16.19 8.22
CA TRP A 182 12.59 -14.73 8.38
C TRP A 182 12.31 -13.98 7.08
N GLY A 183 12.93 -14.38 5.96
CA GLY A 183 12.84 -13.69 4.68
C GLY A 183 11.51 -13.89 3.93
N ILE A 184 10.77 -14.96 4.22
CA ILE A 184 9.44 -15.19 3.67
C ILE A 184 8.37 -14.96 4.73
N PHE A 185 8.28 -15.82 5.74
CA PHE A 185 7.11 -15.87 6.61
C PHE A 185 7.03 -14.69 7.58
N VAL A 186 8.09 -14.39 8.33
CA VAL A 186 8.13 -13.22 9.23
C VAL A 186 7.98 -11.94 8.44
N ARG A 187 8.75 -11.80 7.35
CA ARG A 187 8.65 -10.63 6.48
C ARG A 187 7.23 -10.43 5.93
N LEU A 188 6.59 -11.47 5.39
CA LEU A 188 5.23 -11.35 4.85
C LEU A 188 4.22 -10.99 5.94
N ALA A 189 4.31 -11.58 7.12
CA ALA A 189 3.45 -11.21 8.24
C ALA A 189 3.60 -9.71 8.58
N VAL A 190 4.85 -9.22 8.68
CA VAL A 190 5.12 -7.79 8.95
C VAL A 190 4.60 -6.90 7.81
N VAL A 191 4.87 -7.24 6.55
CA VAL A 191 4.39 -6.49 5.37
C VAL A 191 2.87 -6.44 5.32
N TYR A 192 2.19 -7.55 5.61
CA TYR A 192 0.73 -7.58 5.62
C TYR A 192 0.16 -6.64 6.67
N HIS A 193 0.56 -6.79 7.92
CA HIS A 193 0.05 -5.92 8.97
C HIS A 193 0.41 -4.45 8.76
N SER A 194 1.61 -4.13 8.26
CA SER A 194 1.97 -2.73 7.96
C SER A 194 1.03 -2.11 6.91
N THR A 195 0.71 -2.83 5.84
CA THR A 195 -0.25 -2.38 4.82
C THR A 195 -1.68 -2.34 5.38
N TRP A 196 -2.11 -3.37 6.10
CA TRP A 196 -3.47 -3.45 6.65
C TRP A 196 -3.74 -2.37 7.70
N PHE A 197 -2.72 -1.92 8.44
CA PHE A 197 -2.85 -0.77 9.32
C PHE A 197 -3.10 0.53 8.57
N VAL A 198 -2.67 0.66 7.33
CA VAL A 198 -3.05 1.80 6.49
C VAL A 198 -4.56 1.80 6.27
N ASN A 199 -5.16 0.65 5.96
CA ASN A 199 -6.61 0.54 5.72
C ASN A 199 -7.44 0.67 7.00
N SER A 200 -6.92 0.26 8.16
CA SER A 200 -7.66 0.23 9.43
C SER A 200 -7.27 1.36 10.39
N ALA A 201 -6.01 1.38 10.82
CA ALA A 201 -5.56 2.31 11.84
C ALA A 201 -5.49 3.75 11.31
N ALA A 202 -5.07 3.96 10.05
CA ALA A 202 -5.03 5.28 9.45
C ALA A 202 -6.42 5.78 8.95
N HIS A 203 -7.49 4.97 9.11
CA HIS A 203 -8.89 5.41 9.02
C HIS A 203 -9.59 5.46 10.40
N THR A 204 -8.85 5.25 11.50
CA THR A 204 -9.43 5.22 12.86
C THR A 204 -8.68 6.15 13.82
N PHE A 205 -7.36 6.19 13.73
CA PHE A 205 -6.48 6.88 14.68
C PHE A 205 -5.60 7.88 13.96
N GLY A 206 -5.48 9.09 14.53
CA GLY A 206 -4.59 10.10 13.97
C GLY A 206 -5.25 11.48 13.95
N TYR A 207 -4.68 12.37 13.17
CA TYR A 207 -5.21 13.72 12.98
C TYR A 207 -5.58 13.96 11.52
N VAL A 208 -6.49 14.89 11.30
CA VAL A 208 -6.94 15.32 9.97
C VAL A 208 -6.28 16.67 9.66
N THR A 209 -5.61 16.75 8.53
CA THR A 209 -5.09 18.02 7.98
C THR A 209 -6.09 18.62 6.99
N PHE A 210 -6.71 17.77 6.18
CA PHE A 210 -7.65 18.16 5.14
C PHE A 210 -8.99 17.48 5.43
N PRO A 211 -10.03 18.22 5.84
CA PRO A 211 -11.37 17.66 5.97
C PRO A 211 -11.87 17.14 4.60
N LEU A 212 -12.15 15.86 4.54
CA LEU A 212 -12.66 15.20 3.34
C LEU A 212 -14.11 14.79 3.59
N LYS A 213 -14.95 14.88 2.56
CA LYS A 213 -16.33 14.46 2.67
C LYS A 213 -16.41 12.94 2.57
N ASP A 214 -17.13 12.33 3.50
CA ASP A 214 -17.41 10.88 3.50
C ASP A 214 -16.14 9.99 3.48
N ASP A 215 -15.02 10.48 4.04
CA ASP A 215 -13.72 9.78 4.07
C ASP A 215 -13.11 9.90 5.47
N LEU A 216 -12.78 8.78 6.09
CA LEU A 216 -12.27 8.67 7.45
C LEU A 216 -10.74 8.72 7.53
N ALA A 217 -10.04 8.92 6.41
CA ALA A 217 -8.57 8.92 6.36
C ALA A 217 -7.96 9.95 7.32
N THR A 218 -7.00 9.51 8.11
CA THR A 218 -6.25 10.31 9.08
C THR A 218 -4.75 10.23 8.83
N ASN A 219 -3.98 11.14 9.43
CA ASN A 219 -2.53 11.06 9.50
C ASN A 219 -2.12 10.36 10.79
N CYS A 220 -1.75 9.09 10.69
CA CYS A 220 -1.37 8.23 11.80
C CYS A 220 0.15 8.02 11.81
N TRP A 221 0.86 8.71 12.74
CA TRP A 221 2.33 8.79 12.74
C TRP A 221 3.05 7.44 12.85
N TRP A 222 2.55 6.54 13.71
CA TRP A 222 3.19 5.24 13.90
C TRP A 222 2.96 4.31 12.70
N VAL A 223 1.80 4.41 12.01
CA VAL A 223 1.57 3.76 10.71
C VAL A 223 2.49 4.38 9.65
N GLY A 224 2.69 5.71 9.68
CA GLY A 224 3.62 6.40 8.79
C GLY A 224 5.05 5.86 8.90
N LEU A 225 5.51 5.56 10.11
CA LEU A 225 6.82 4.93 10.31
C LEU A 225 6.82 3.45 9.88
N LEU A 226 5.83 2.68 10.31
CA LEU A 226 5.74 1.25 10.02
C LEU A 226 5.53 0.98 8.53
N ALA A 227 4.67 1.73 7.86
CA ALA A 227 4.32 1.57 6.45
C ALA A 227 5.08 2.56 5.53
N TRP A 228 6.29 2.96 5.90
CA TRP A 228 7.24 3.69 5.06
C TRP A 228 6.74 5.04 4.50
N GLY A 229 5.77 5.67 5.15
CA GLY A 229 5.16 6.95 4.78
C GLY A 229 3.68 6.88 4.44
N GLU A 230 3.09 5.69 4.28
CA GLU A 230 1.69 5.53 3.88
C GLU A 230 0.68 5.91 4.98
N GLY A 231 1.12 6.00 6.25
CA GLY A 231 0.26 6.45 7.36
C GLY A 231 -0.03 7.96 7.38
N TRP A 232 0.57 8.75 6.49
CA TRP A 232 0.15 10.14 6.20
C TRP A 232 -1.05 10.12 5.25
N HIS A 233 -2.07 9.41 5.63
CA HIS A 233 -3.11 8.91 4.77
C HIS A 233 -4.17 9.95 4.43
N ASN A 234 -4.48 10.85 5.36
CA ASN A 234 -5.35 12.00 5.08
C ASN A 234 -4.71 12.98 4.07
N ASN A 235 -3.40 13.21 4.17
CA ASN A 235 -2.68 14.00 3.17
C ASN A 235 -2.76 13.33 1.79
N HIS A 236 -2.59 12.00 1.76
CA HIS A 236 -2.65 11.20 0.55
C HIS A 236 -4.06 11.21 -0.06
N HIS A 237 -5.12 11.01 0.71
CA HIS A 237 -6.50 11.05 0.22
C HIS A 237 -6.90 12.44 -0.30
N ALA A 238 -6.38 13.51 0.32
CA ALA A 238 -6.56 14.87 -0.20
C ALA A 238 -5.82 15.10 -1.53
N PHE A 239 -4.65 14.47 -1.71
CA PHE A 239 -3.79 14.64 -2.91
C PHE A 239 -3.29 13.30 -3.45
N PRO A 240 -4.15 12.44 -4.01
CA PRO A 240 -3.77 11.08 -4.39
C PRO A 240 -2.61 11.01 -5.40
N LYS A 241 -2.48 12.02 -6.27
CA LYS A 241 -1.39 12.08 -7.25
C LYS A 241 -0.06 12.57 -6.67
N SER A 242 -0.01 13.01 -5.40
CA SER A 242 1.24 13.41 -4.77
C SER A 242 2.11 12.19 -4.51
N ALA A 243 3.33 12.19 -5.02
CA ALA A 243 4.31 11.16 -4.71
C ALA A 243 4.98 11.34 -3.34
N ARG A 244 4.70 12.46 -2.66
CA ARG A 244 5.08 12.73 -1.28
C ARG A 244 3.82 12.76 -0.41
N HIS A 245 3.78 11.92 0.63
CA HIS A 245 2.64 11.85 1.55
C HIS A 245 2.89 12.66 2.83
N GLY A 246 4.11 12.65 3.36
CA GLY A 246 4.50 13.50 4.48
C GLY A 246 4.71 14.95 4.04
N LEU A 247 3.78 15.84 4.35
CA LEU A 247 3.82 17.25 3.92
C LEU A 247 4.47 18.18 4.94
N ARG A 248 4.47 17.79 6.23
CA ARG A 248 5.11 18.55 7.32
C ARG A 248 6.52 18.02 7.62
N PRO A 249 7.41 18.80 8.24
CA PRO A 249 8.79 18.36 8.52
C PRO A 249 8.90 17.09 9.39
N TRP A 250 7.94 16.87 10.29
CA TRP A 250 7.91 15.69 11.17
C TRP A 250 7.17 14.49 10.57
N GLU A 251 6.48 14.67 9.45
CA GLU A 251 5.81 13.61 8.73
C GLU A 251 6.82 12.83 7.88
N ILE A 252 7.56 11.93 8.56
CA ILE A 252 8.62 11.13 7.95
C ILE A 252 8.05 10.22 6.87
N ASP A 253 8.52 10.40 5.63
CA ASP A 253 8.14 9.62 4.46
C ASP A 253 9.39 9.01 3.81
N MET A 254 9.73 7.80 4.25
CA MET A 254 10.95 7.13 3.79
C MET A 254 10.86 6.68 2.32
N THR A 255 9.67 6.37 1.83
CA THR A 255 9.47 6.06 0.40
C THR A 255 9.70 7.30 -0.46
N TRP A 256 9.34 8.48 0.03
CA TRP A 256 9.67 9.75 -0.62
C TRP A 256 11.18 9.94 -0.74
N TRP A 257 11.95 9.63 0.29
CA TRP A 257 13.42 9.74 0.23
C TRP A 257 14.01 8.80 -0.82
N ALA A 258 13.48 7.57 -0.94
CA ALA A 258 13.89 6.64 -1.99
C ALA A 258 13.57 7.19 -3.39
N LEU A 259 12.41 7.82 -3.57
CA LEU A 259 12.04 8.47 -4.84
C LEU A 259 12.95 9.64 -5.18
N CYS A 260 13.27 10.51 -4.21
CA CYS A 260 14.24 11.59 -4.39
C CYS A 260 15.65 11.07 -4.79
N PHE A 261 16.04 9.92 -4.25
CA PHE A 261 17.29 9.29 -4.66
C PHE A 261 17.22 8.81 -6.12
N LEU A 262 16.13 8.19 -6.56
CA LEU A 262 15.93 7.82 -7.96
C LEU A 262 15.91 9.05 -8.89
N GLU A 263 15.31 10.16 -8.46
CA GLU A 263 15.30 11.42 -9.21
C GLU A 263 16.71 11.94 -9.42
N LYS A 264 17.54 12.00 -8.35
CA LYS A 264 18.96 12.41 -8.45
C LYS A 264 19.78 11.55 -9.40
N LEU A 265 19.41 10.29 -9.57
CA LEU A 265 20.02 9.38 -10.54
C LEU A 265 19.44 9.51 -11.96
N GLY A 266 18.46 10.41 -12.18
CA GLY A 266 17.74 10.54 -13.45
C GLY A 266 16.78 9.38 -13.77
N LEU A 267 16.48 8.53 -12.78
CA LEU A 267 15.66 7.32 -12.90
C LEU A 267 14.18 7.57 -12.55
N ALA A 268 13.85 8.75 -12.05
CA ALA A 268 12.48 9.22 -11.85
C ALA A 268 12.36 10.66 -12.36
N LYS A 269 11.20 10.98 -12.96
CA LYS A 269 10.92 12.31 -13.55
C LYS A 269 9.45 12.68 -13.37
N ASP A 270 9.09 13.92 -13.69
CA ASP A 270 7.71 14.43 -13.65
C ASP A 270 7.03 14.19 -12.29
N ILE A 271 7.78 14.36 -11.22
CA ILE A 271 7.32 14.04 -9.87
C ILE A 271 6.30 15.07 -9.42
N LYS A 272 5.09 14.59 -9.13
CA LYS A 272 3.99 15.41 -8.62
C LYS A 272 4.05 15.46 -7.10
N VAL A 273 3.95 16.65 -6.53
CA VAL A 273 4.05 16.86 -5.07
C VAL A 273 2.95 17.81 -4.61
N ALA A 274 2.29 17.49 -3.51
CA ALA A 274 1.45 18.45 -2.81
C ALA A 274 2.34 19.32 -1.90
N GLN A 275 2.04 20.61 -1.83
CA GLN A 275 2.67 21.57 -0.92
C GLN A 275 1.62 22.18 -0.02
N LEU A 276 1.92 22.29 1.27
CA LEU A 276 1.10 23.05 2.21
C LEU A 276 1.35 24.55 1.99
N ILE A 277 0.28 25.28 1.78
CA ILE A 277 0.30 26.74 1.76
C ILE A 277 -0.63 27.29 2.84
N PRO A 278 -0.31 28.42 3.49
CA PRO A 278 -1.23 29.06 4.40
C PRO A 278 -2.57 29.32 3.73
N ASN A 279 -3.67 29.10 4.46
CA ASN A 279 -5.00 29.39 3.94
C ASN A 279 -5.33 30.86 4.15
N PRO A 280 -5.43 31.68 3.09
CA PRO A 280 -5.77 33.11 3.24
C PRO A 280 -7.15 33.35 3.86
N ALA A 281 -8.06 32.38 3.79
CA ALA A 281 -9.37 32.48 4.41
C ALA A 281 -9.29 32.30 5.94
N HIS A 282 -8.31 31.55 6.45
CA HIS A 282 -8.10 31.34 7.89
C HIS A 282 -7.58 32.58 8.62
N GLU A 283 -6.92 33.51 7.89
CA GLU A 283 -6.38 34.77 8.45
C GLU A 283 -7.47 35.87 8.63
N LYS A 284 -8.67 35.66 8.11
CA LYS A 284 -9.78 36.59 8.28
C LYS A 284 -10.47 36.38 9.65
N GLU A 285 -10.81 37.48 10.32
CA GLU A 285 -11.30 37.53 11.72
C GLU A 285 -12.52 36.62 12.09
N ASN A 286 -13.14 35.93 11.13
CA ASN A 286 -14.30 35.04 11.33
C ASN A 286 -14.07 33.60 10.89
N ALA A 287 -12.83 33.14 10.67
CA ALA A 287 -12.51 31.90 9.97
C ALA A 287 -12.16 30.72 10.89
N SER A 288 -12.75 30.62 12.09
CA SER A 288 -12.49 29.49 13.03
C SER A 288 -12.89 28.11 12.50
N THR A 289 -13.64 28.05 11.38
CA THR A 289 -14.07 26.79 10.73
C THR A 289 -13.22 26.40 9.53
N GLU A 290 -12.37 27.30 9.03
CA GLU A 290 -11.53 27.03 7.87
C GLU A 290 -10.20 26.37 8.28
N PRO A 291 -9.69 25.40 7.49
CA PRO A 291 -8.40 24.78 7.81
C PRO A 291 -7.26 25.80 7.70
N ALA A 292 -6.30 25.73 8.60
CA ALA A 292 -5.14 26.64 8.64
C ALA A 292 -4.25 26.55 7.38
N PHE A 293 -4.29 25.42 6.69
CA PHE A 293 -3.52 25.17 5.48
C PHE A 293 -4.41 24.62 4.37
N ILE A 294 -4.10 25.00 3.14
CA ILE A 294 -4.62 24.37 1.92
C ILE A 294 -3.46 23.72 1.17
N GLY A 295 -3.75 22.71 0.37
CA GLY A 295 -2.74 22.04 -0.43
C GLY A 295 -2.75 22.53 -1.88
N LYS A 296 -1.59 22.61 -2.49
CA LYS A 296 -1.41 22.90 -3.91
C LYS A 296 -0.56 21.82 -4.56
N MET A 297 -1.05 21.23 -5.66
CA MET A 297 -0.25 20.31 -6.48
C MET A 297 0.76 21.07 -7.34
N VAL A 298 1.99 20.63 -7.30
CA VAL A 298 3.05 21.10 -8.19
C VAL A 298 3.78 19.92 -8.85
N THR A 299 4.33 20.12 -10.01
CA THR A 299 5.29 19.16 -10.59
C THR A 299 6.68 19.65 -10.26
N GLN A 300 7.49 18.79 -9.61
CA GLN A 300 8.85 19.11 -9.27
C GLN A 300 9.66 19.19 -10.58
N ALA A 301 10.29 20.32 -10.84
CA ALA A 301 11.21 20.43 -11.95
C ALA A 301 12.40 19.50 -11.69
N ALA A 302 12.88 18.81 -12.73
CA ALA A 302 14.11 18.02 -12.63
C ALA A 302 15.25 18.94 -12.18
N ALA A 303 15.93 18.57 -11.08
CA ALA A 303 17.06 19.32 -10.53
C ALA A 303 18.30 19.16 -11.41
#